data_46fde20d2c6af5083c6bb0c86f39982a
#
_entry.id   46fde20d2c6af5083c6bb0c86f39982a
#
_cell.length_a   1.000
_cell.length_b   1.000
_cell.length_c   1.000
_cell.angle_alpha   90.00
_cell.angle_beta   90.00
_cell.angle_gamma   90.00
#
_symmetry.space_group_name_H-M   'P 1'
#
loop_
_entity.id
_entity.type
_entity.pdbx_description
1 polymer ?
#
loop_
_entity_poly.entity_id
_entity_poly.type
_entity_poly.pdbx_seq_one_letter_code
_entity_poly.pdbx_strand_id
1 'polypeptide(L)'
;MATWQEIGIDNFQAGRELLDGGRYRSSVSRFYYAAFCVLTHELSLVGVDFGGDQETPNHKALPKLIRQHLTLSVRQKAEVVAAVRRLYSALVSADYQRRTTDEAITRSILRDAAKVFRQFGVEHD
;
A
#
# COMPACT_ATOMS: atom_id res chain seq x y z
N MET A 1 4.51 18.70 -10.28
CA MET A 1 5.01 17.35 -9.86
C MET A 1 3.95 16.64 -9.03
N ALA A 2 3.73 15.37 -9.28
CA ALA A 2 2.73 14.60 -8.54
C ALA A 2 3.16 14.38 -7.08
N THR A 3 2.20 14.39 -6.16
CA THR A 3 2.43 14.00 -4.78
C THR A 3 2.45 12.48 -4.66
N TRP A 4 3.01 11.96 -3.56
CA TRP A 4 2.96 10.53 -3.31
C TRP A 4 1.52 10.03 -3.18
N GLN A 5 0.60 10.85 -2.66
CA GLN A 5 -0.82 10.50 -2.60
C GLN A 5 -1.40 10.33 -4.01
N GLU A 6 -1.13 11.27 -4.91
CA GLU A 6 -1.59 11.18 -6.30
C GLU A 6 -1.04 9.94 -7.02
N ILE A 7 0.23 9.64 -6.80
CA ILE A 7 0.87 8.43 -7.35
C ILE A 7 0.19 7.17 -6.78
N GLY A 8 -0.14 7.19 -5.49
CA GLY A 8 -0.87 6.09 -4.85
C GLY A 8 -2.25 5.87 -5.46
N ILE A 9 -3.00 6.94 -5.70
CA ILE A 9 -4.32 6.86 -6.35
C ILE A 9 -4.19 6.27 -7.75
N ASP A 10 -3.21 6.73 -8.52
CA ASP A 10 -2.96 6.21 -9.86
C ASP A 10 -2.64 4.71 -9.84
N ASN A 11 -1.80 4.28 -8.90
CA ASN A 11 -1.50 2.86 -8.72
C ASN A 11 -2.73 2.04 -8.37
N PHE A 12 -3.62 2.59 -7.53
CA PHE A 12 -4.86 1.89 -7.17
C PHE A 12 -5.76 1.68 -8.38
N GLN A 13 -5.93 2.72 -9.20
CA GLN A 13 -6.72 2.64 -10.44
C GLN A 13 -6.11 1.63 -11.42
N ALA A 14 -4.79 1.66 -11.59
CA ALA A 14 -4.09 0.69 -12.44
C ALA A 14 -4.30 -0.74 -11.93
N GLY A 15 -4.25 -0.94 -10.61
CA GLY A 15 -4.51 -2.23 -10.00
C GLY A 15 -5.91 -2.75 -10.32
N ARG A 16 -6.92 -1.89 -10.26
CA ARG A 16 -8.31 -2.25 -10.60
C ARG A 16 -8.46 -2.63 -12.07
N GLU A 17 -7.85 -1.86 -12.96
CA GLU A 17 -7.88 -2.16 -14.40
C GLU A 17 -7.22 -3.50 -14.70
N LEU A 18 -6.09 -3.78 -14.07
CA LEU A 18 -5.39 -5.06 -14.23
C LEU A 18 -6.20 -6.23 -13.68
N LEU A 19 -6.88 -6.03 -12.55
CA LEU A 19 -7.78 -7.03 -11.98
C LEU A 19 -8.92 -7.35 -12.95
N ASP A 20 -9.57 -6.32 -13.50
CA ASP A 20 -10.66 -6.49 -14.45
C ASP A 20 -10.19 -7.19 -15.74
N GLY A 21 -8.94 -6.98 -16.12
CA GLY A 21 -8.32 -7.64 -17.26
C GLY A 21 -7.74 -9.03 -16.97
N GLY A 22 -7.89 -9.52 -15.75
CA GLY A 22 -7.39 -10.85 -15.36
C GLY A 22 -5.89 -10.93 -15.13
N ARG A 23 -5.22 -9.80 -15.01
CA ARG A 23 -3.77 -9.75 -14.79
C ARG A 23 -3.47 -9.64 -13.29
N TYR A 24 -3.67 -10.73 -12.60
CA TYR A 24 -3.72 -10.73 -11.13
C TYR A 24 -2.38 -10.43 -10.47
N ARG A 25 -1.27 -11.00 -10.95
CA ARG A 25 0.05 -10.71 -10.38
C ARG A 25 0.40 -9.23 -10.46
N SER A 26 0.21 -8.63 -11.63
CA SER A 26 0.47 -7.21 -11.83
C SER A 26 -0.46 -6.33 -11.01
N SER A 27 -1.73 -6.75 -10.88
CA SER A 27 -2.72 -6.06 -10.07
C SER A 27 -2.30 -6.00 -8.59
N VAL A 28 -1.89 -7.14 -8.03
CA VAL A 28 -1.42 -7.22 -6.63
C VAL A 28 -0.26 -6.25 -6.39
N SER A 29 0.71 -6.23 -7.29
CA SER A 29 1.86 -5.34 -7.19
C SER A 29 1.42 -3.87 -7.12
N ARG A 30 0.48 -3.47 -7.97
CA ARG A 30 -0.05 -2.10 -8.00
C ARG A 30 -0.78 -1.75 -6.71
N PHE A 31 -1.58 -2.66 -6.17
CA PHE A 31 -2.28 -2.39 -4.90
C PHE A 31 -1.32 -2.20 -3.73
N TYR A 32 -0.23 -2.98 -3.68
CA TYR A 32 0.77 -2.76 -2.65
C TYR A 32 1.38 -1.36 -2.76
N TYR A 33 1.82 -0.97 -3.97
CA TYR A 33 2.44 0.33 -4.16
C TYR A 33 1.45 1.48 -3.98
N ALA A 34 0.16 1.26 -4.23
CA ALA A 34 -0.86 2.26 -3.92
C ALA A 34 -0.87 2.60 -2.43
N ALA A 35 -0.93 1.57 -1.58
CA ALA A 35 -0.90 1.76 -0.13
C ALA A 35 0.44 2.33 0.34
N PHE A 36 1.55 1.83 -0.21
CA PHE A 36 2.89 2.30 0.10
C PHE A 36 3.05 3.80 -0.17
N CYS A 37 2.55 4.27 -1.32
CA CYS A 37 2.64 5.68 -1.69
C CYS A 37 1.78 6.57 -0.79
N VAL A 38 0.58 6.14 -0.44
CA VAL A 38 -0.28 6.89 0.49
C VAL A 38 0.38 6.99 1.86
N LEU A 39 0.97 5.90 2.36
CA LEU A 39 1.67 5.91 3.64
C LEU A 39 2.93 6.77 3.59
N THR A 40 3.67 6.73 2.49
CA THR A 40 4.82 7.63 2.28
C THR A 40 4.39 9.09 2.38
N HIS A 41 3.27 9.43 1.74
CA HIS A 41 2.72 10.78 1.79
C HIS A 41 2.40 11.19 3.25
N GLU A 42 1.69 10.33 3.98
CA GLU A 42 1.28 10.62 5.36
C GLU A 42 2.48 10.74 6.30
N LEU A 43 3.48 9.88 6.15
CA LEU A 43 4.71 9.97 6.94
C LEU A 43 5.48 11.25 6.61
N SER A 44 5.52 11.66 5.35
CA SER A 44 6.17 12.90 4.94
C SER A 44 5.48 14.12 5.53
N LEU A 45 4.14 14.12 5.61
CA LEU A 45 3.37 15.21 6.19
C LEU A 45 3.70 15.44 7.67
N VAL A 46 4.05 14.38 8.40
CA VAL A 46 4.43 14.51 9.81
C VAL A 46 5.95 14.65 10.00
N GLY A 47 6.68 14.89 8.91
CA GLY A 47 8.09 15.25 8.96
C GLY A 47 9.07 14.09 9.12
N VAL A 48 8.65 12.86 8.80
CA VAL A 48 9.55 11.71 8.88
C VAL A 48 10.61 11.79 7.79
N ASP A 49 11.88 11.63 8.20
CA ASP A 49 13.03 11.54 7.30
C ASP A 49 13.32 10.06 7.03
N PHE A 50 13.40 9.68 5.77
CA PHE A 50 13.65 8.29 5.36
C PHE A 50 15.15 7.96 5.21
N GLY A 51 16.01 8.95 5.50
CA GLY A 51 17.46 8.77 5.47
C GLY A 51 18.09 9.16 4.15
N GLY A 52 19.15 9.97 4.22
CA GLY A 52 19.90 10.44 3.04
C GLY A 52 19.01 11.15 2.04
N ASP A 53 19.14 10.80 0.78
CA ASP A 53 18.37 11.39 -0.32
C ASP A 53 17.11 10.58 -0.66
N GLN A 54 16.72 9.64 0.20
CA GLN A 54 15.58 8.77 -0.08
C GLN A 54 14.25 9.51 0.10
N GLU A 55 13.38 9.38 -0.89
CA GLU A 55 12.04 9.97 -0.87
C GLU A 55 10.99 9.04 -0.29
N THR A 56 11.33 7.76 -0.09
CA THR A 56 10.41 6.73 0.38
C THR A 56 11.02 5.92 1.52
N PRO A 57 10.19 5.34 2.39
CA PRO A 57 10.70 4.49 3.47
C PRO A 57 11.16 3.13 2.94
N ASN A 58 11.99 2.46 3.72
CA ASN A 58 12.30 1.05 3.50
C ASN A 58 11.05 0.22 3.81
N HIS A 59 10.76 -0.77 2.97
CA HIS A 59 9.57 -1.62 3.14
C HIS A 59 9.53 -2.30 4.51
N LYS A 60 10.67 -2.77 5.02
CA LYS A 60 10.74 -3.44 6.32
C LYS A 60 10.54 -2.49 7.49
N ALA A 61 10.90 -1.23 7.32
CA ALA A 61 10.76 -0.21 8.37
C ALA A 61 9.34 0.34 8.46
N LEU A 62 8.53 0.16 7.43
CA LEU A 62 7.23 0.79 7.31
C LEU A 62 6.30 0.52 8.52
N PRO A 63 6.12 -0.72 9.00
CA PRO A 63 5.28 -0.95 10.18
C PRO A 63 5.71 -0.17 11.42
N LYS A 64 7.01 -0.11 11.67
CA LYS A 64 7.56 0.64 12.81
C LYS A 64 7.30 2.12 12.68
N LEU A 65 7.50 2.68 11.46
CA LEU A 65 7.27 4.09 11.19
C LEU A 65 5.80 4.46 11.39
N ILE A 66 4.89 3.61 10.96
CA ILE A 66 3.45 3.80 11.17
C ILE A 66 3.15 3.90 12.67
N ARG A 67 3.66 2.95 13.45
CA ARG A 67 3.41 2.93 14.90
C ARG A 67 4.00 4.13 15.63
N GLN A 68 5.17 4.59 15.22
CA GLN A 68 5.90 5.66 15.91
C GLN A 68 5.44 7.06 15.54
N HIS A 69 4.99 7.27 14.31
CA HIS A 69 4.85 8.63 13.78
C HIS A 69 3.43 9.02 13.38
N LEU A 70 2.58 8.09 12.97
CA LEU A 70 1.24 8.46 12.51
C LEU A 70 0.29 8.70 13.68
N THR A 71 -0.57 9.70 13.52
CA THR A 71 -1.56 10.11 14.53
C THR A 71 -2.84 9.31 14.35
N LEU A 72 -2.77 8.04 14.66
CA LEU A 72 -3.89 7.11 14.62
C LEU A 72 -4.06 6.47 15.99
N SER A 73 -5.25 5.98 16.30
CA SER A 73 -5.47 5.18 17.49
C SER A 73 -4.64 3.89 17.45
N VAL A 74 -4.42 3.26 18.58
CA VAL A 74 -3.71 1.97 18.66
C VAL A 74 -4.38 0.94 17.76
N ARG A 75 -5.72 0.90 17.77
CA ARG A 75 -6.49 -0.02 16.93
C ARG A 75 -6.32 0.27 15.44
N GLN A 76 -6.39 1.53 15.05
CA GLN A 76 -6.22 1.94 13.65
C GLN A 76 -4.80 1.61 13.16
N LYS A 77 -3.79 1.88 13.97
CA LYS A 77 -2.41 1.51 13.63
C LYS A 77 -2.26 0.00 13.42
N ALA A 78 -2.87 -0.80 14.30
CA ALA A 78 -2.82 -2.26 14.19
C ALA A 78 -3.47 -2.73 12.89
N GLU A 79 -4.61 -2.14 12.50
CA GLU A 79 -5.31 -2.48 11.26
C GLU A 79 -4.49 -2.12 10.02
N VAL A 80 -3.88 -0.93 10.01
CA VAL A 80 -3.03 -0.48 8.90
C VAL A 80 -1.80 -1.37 8.78
N VAL A 81 -1.13 -1.66 9.89
CA VAL A 81 0.07 -2.51 9.88
C VAL A 81 -0.27 -3.92 9.39
N ALA A 82 -1.40 -4.48 9.84
CA ALA A 82 -1.83 -5.80 9.38
C ALA A 82 -2.11 -5.82 7.88
N ALA A 83 -2.79 -4.78 7.36
CA ALA A 83 -3.06 -4.65 5.94
C ALA A 83 -1.76 -4.56 5.13
N VAL A 84 -0.82 -3.73 5.58
CA VAL A 84 0.48 -3.56 4.91
C VAL A 84 1.26 -4.87 4.87
N ARG A 85 1.24 -5.64 5.96
CA ARG A 85 1.94 -6.93 6.00
C ARG A 85 1.34 -7.94 5.00
N ARG A 86 0.00 -7.99 4.91
CA ARG A 86 -0.66 -8.84 3.93
C ARG A 86 -0.35 -8.40 2.51
N LEU A 87 -0.39 -7.10 2.25
CA LEU A 87 -0.05 -6.52 0.95
C LEU A 87 1.38 -6.86 0.56
N TYR A 88 2.33 -6.68 1.47
CA TYR A 88 3.74 -6.97 1.18
C TYR A 88 3.98 -8.46 0.93
N SER A 89 3.38 -9.33 1.73
CA SER A 89 3.46 -10.78 1.53
C SER A 89 2.90 -11.19 0.16
N ALA A 90 1.78 -10.60 -0.24
CA ALA A 90 1.18 -10.85 -1.54
C ALA A 90 2.05 -10.34 -2.68
N LEU A 91 2.69 -9.17 -2.53
CA LEU A 91 3.65 -8.62 -3.50
C LEU A 91 4.79 -9.61 -3.72
N VAL A 92 5.41 -10.08 -2.65
CA VAL A 92 6.52 -11.03 -2.74
C VAL A 92 6.10 -12.32 -3.45
N SER A 93 4.91 -12.84 -3.11
CA SER A 93 4.38 -14.03 -3.77
C SER A 93 4.13 -13.81 -5.26
N ALA A 94 3.54 -12.65 -5.61
CA ALA A 94 3.19 -12.33 -7.00
C ALA A 94 4.42 -12.07 -7.87
N ASP A 95 5.42 -11.38 -7.34
CA ASP A 95 6.58 -10.94 -8.13
C ASP A 95 7.74 -11.95 -8.14
N TYR A 96 7.89 -12.72 -7.05
CA TYR A 96 9.09 -13.53 -6.85
C TYR A 96 8.85 -15.01 -6.62
N GLN A 97 7.59 -15.45 -6.56
CA GLN A 97 7.24 -16.84 -6.35
C GLN A 97 6.35 -17.36 -7.47
N ARG A 98 6.39 -18.68 -7.69
CA ARG A 98 5.61 -19.32 -8.76
C ARG A 98 4.20 -19.72 -8.31
N ARG A 99 3.77 -19.31 -7.13
CA ARG A 99 2.43 -19.58 -6.62
C ARG A 99 1.38 -18.90 -7.48
N THR A 100 0.25 -19.57 -7.63
CA THR A 100 -0.87 -19.02 -8.37
C THR A 100 -1.50 -17.86 -7.59
N THR A 101 -1.71 -16.75 -8.28
CA THR A 101 -2.51 -15.63 -7.79
C THR A 101 -3.80 -15.63 -8.59
N ASP A 102 -4.94 -15.70 -7.91
CA ASP A 102 -6.25 -15.75 -8.55
C ASP A 102 -7.08 -14.48 -8.27
N GLU A 103 -8.29 -14.43 -8.83
CA GLU A 103 -9.18 -13.29 -8.65
C GLU A 103 -9.55 -13.08 -7.18
N ALA A 104 -9.87 -14.15 -6.45
CA ALA A 104 -10.29 -14.05 -5.06
C ALA A 104 -9.18 -13.47 -4.17
N ILE A 105 -7.96 -13.93 -4.35
CA ILE A 105 -6.79 -13.41 -3.64
C ILE A 105 -6.60 -11.94 -3.98
N THR A 106 -6.65 -11.59 -5.27
CA THR A 106 -6.45 -10.22 -5.73
C THR A 106 -7.51 -9.27 -5.18
N ARG A 107 -8.78 -9.69 -5.12
CA ARG A 107 -9.85 -8.88 -4.53
C ARG A 107 -9.64 -8.67 -3.03
N SER A 108 -9.12 -9.68 -2.33
CA SER A 108 -8.73 -9.53 -0.92
C SER A 108 -7.64 -8.45 -0.75
N ILE A 109 -6.67 -8.44 -1.65
CA ILE A 109 -5.58 -7.47 -1.63
C ILE A 109 -6.10 -6.06 -1.97
N LEU A 110 -7.03 -5.95 -2.91
CA LEU A 110 -7.72 -4.68 -3.18
C LEU A 110 -8.36 -4.14 -1.90
N ARG A 111 -9.05 -4.99 -1.15
CA ARG A 111 -9.70 -4.58 0.10
C ARG A 111 -8.70 -4.09 1.15
N ASP A 112 -7.54 -4.72 1.23
CA ASP A 112 -6.48 -4.27 2.14
C ASP A 112 -5.94 -2.90 1.74
N ALA A 113 -5.70 -2.66 0.47
CA ALA A 113 -5.28 -1.35 -0.03
C ALA A 113 -6.36 -0.29 0.21
N ALA A 114 -7.62 -0.62 -0.06
CA ALA A 114 -8.75 0.27 0.18
C ALA A 114 -8.88 0.63 1.67
N LYS A 115 -8.59 -0.32 2.56
CA LYS A 115 -8.60 -0.08 4.01
C LYS A 115 -7.58 1.00 4.38
N VAL A 116 -6.38 0.94 3.83
CA VAL A 116 -5.35 1.97 4.05
C VAL A 116 -5.85 3.32 3.56
N PHE A 117 -6.40 3.37 2.35
CA PHE A 117 -6.94 4.61 1.79
C PHE A 117 -8.02 5.22 2.69
N ARG A 118 -8.95 4.40 3.18
CA ARG A 118 -10.05 4.88 4.04
C ARG A 118 -9.55 5.45 5.38
N GLN A 119 -8.48 4.88 5.94
CA GLN A 119 -7.92 5.38 7.20
C GLN A 119 -7.43 6.82 7.08
N PHE A 120 -7.02 7.24 5.89
CA PHE A 120 -6.51 8.59 5.65
C PHE A 120 -7.47 9.43 4.82
N GLY A 121 -8.71 8.98 4.62
CA GLY A 121 -9.71 9.74 3.88
C GLY A 121 -9.37 9.94 2.40
N VAL A 122 -8.61 9.04 1.81
CA VAL A 122 -8.21 9.13 0.40
C VAL A 122 -9.24 8.43 -0.46
N GLU A 123 -9.78 9.14 -1.44
CA GLU A 123 -10.72 8.55 -2.40
C GLU A 123 -10.01 7.59 -3.33
N HIS A 124 -10.68 6.52 -3.70
CA HIS A 124 -10.09 5.44 -4.49
C HIS A 124 -11.05 4.81 -5.50
N ASP A 125 -12.20 5.44 -5.73
CA ASP A 125 -13.20 4.96 -6.70
C ASP A 125 -12.91 5.35 -8.14
#